data_5e7205dc8663c6095cc2629686ee2d2c
#
_entry.id   5e7205dc8663c6095cc2629686ee2d2c
#
_cell.length_a   1.000
_cell.length_b   1.000
_cell.length_c   1.000
_cell.angle_alpha   90.00
_cell.angle_beta   90.00
_cell.angle_gamma   90.00
#
_symmetry.space_group_name_H-M   'P 1'
#
loop_
_entity.id
_entity.type
_entity.pdbx_description
1 polymer ?
#
loop_
_entity_poly.entity_id
_entity_poly.type
_entity_poly.pdbx_seq_one_letter_code
_entity_poly.pdbx_strand_id
1 'polypeptide(L)'
;MSLIRTRLSQQVTQSPLQTVHHPLLTANKVSLSIKRDDLIHPTISGNKWRKLKYNLLHAEAQGIQQLLSFGGAYSNHIHALAAAAHLFNFKATGIIRGEAHYATNPTLSQAQAWGMQLQFVDRKTYRLKAQQDFLTQLTLEHPNTYIIPEGGTNALAILGVEEVVEELSLQMPQPIDHLFTATGSAGTLSGLISGAIKHSPNTKVHGIAVLKKAEYLKQVIPELVPNAESINWQLHTQFHEGGYGKVSAKLAEFCQQFTTHTQIPIEPIYTGKMLFALWQMIEQGEFAQGTNIVAVHTGGLQGLAGLKEQQKF
;
A
#
# COMPACT_ATOMS: atom_id res chain seq x y z
N MET A 1 -14.80 11.48 23.48
CA MET A 1 -13.54 11.26 22.73
C MET A 1 -13.66 9.92 22.00
N SER A 2 -13.40 9.86 20.69
CA SER A 2 -13.53 8.61 19.92
C SER A 2 -12.62 7.52 20.50
N LEU A 3 -13.15 6.32 20.75
CA LEU A 3 -12.40 5.18 21.29
C LEU A 3 -11.26 4.79 20.32
N ILE A 4 -11.53 4.89 19.02
CA ILE A 4 -10.54 4.63 17.96
C ILE A 4 -9.43 5.69 18.03
N ARG A 5 -9.72 6.99 18.11
CA ARG A 5 -8.69 8.03 18.22
C ARG A 5 -7.77 7.82 19.41
N THR A 6 -8.29 7.47 20.56
CA THR A 6 -7.49 7.21 21.77
C THR A 6 -6.58 5.99 21.58
N ARG A 7 -7.10 4.89 21.02
CA ARG A 7 -6.29 3.69 20.72
C ARG A 7 -5.29 3.94 19.60
N LEU A 8 -5.65 4.73 18.57
CA LEU A 8 -4.74 5.11 17.48
C LEU A 8 -3.50 5.83 18.01
N SER A 9 -3.67 6.81 18.91
CA SER A 9 -2.55 7.56 19.48
C SER A 9 -1.63 6.72 20.38
N GLN A 10 -2.13 5.60 20.93
CA GLN A 10 -1.37 4.72 21.82
C GLN A 10 -0.62 3.59 21.10
N GLN A 11 -1.06 3.20 19.92
CA GLN A 11 -0.57 1.98 19.25
C GLN A 11 0.21 2.25 17.95
N VAL A 12 0.22 3.50 17.50
CA VAL A 12 0.90 3.89 16.26
C VAL A 12 2.13 4.69 16.59
N THR A 13 3.27 4.22 16.11
CA THR A 13 4.51 4.97 16.14
C THR A 13 4.63 5.85 14.90
N GLN A 14 5.27 7.00 15.04
CA GLN A 14 5.63 7.79 13.88
C GLN A 14 6.55 6.95 12.97
N SER A 15 6.19 6.85 11.70
CA SER A 15 6.98 6.12 10.71
C SER A 15 8.37 6.78 10.55
N PRO A 16 9.47 6.06 10.84
CA PRO A 16 10.79 6.64 10.76
C PRO A 16 11.28 6.81 9.32
N LEU A 17 12.20 7.73 9.12
CA LEU A 17 12.95 7.91 7.89
C LEU A 17 14.35 7.31 8.06
N GLN A 18 14.75 6.35 7.23
CA GLN A 18 16.02 5.65 7.31
C GLN A 18 16.86 5.91 6.06
N THR A 19 18.03 6.52 6.23
CA THR A 19 18.98 6.73 5.12
C THR A 19 19.61 5.40 4.70
N VAL A 20 19.75 5.21 3.40
CA VAL A 20 20.41 4.05 2.79
C VAL A 20 21.85 4.42 2.40
N HIS A 21 22.79 3.61 2.85
CA HIS A 21 24.20 3.71 2.44
C HIS A 21 24.53 2.55 1.49
N HIS A 22 24.91 2.89 0.24
CA HIS A 22 25.28 1.89 -0.76
C HIS A 22 26.25 2.48 -1.79
N PRO A 23 27.26 1.71 -2.26
CA PRO A 23 28.25 2.18 -3.24
C PRO A 23 27.65 2.76 -4.52
N LEU A 24 26.54 2.21 -5.01
CA LEU A 24 25.82 2.71 -6.18
C LEU A 24 25.35 4.16 -5.99
N LEU A 25 24.80 4.48 -4.82
CA LEU A 25 24.34 5.84 -4.50
C LEU A 25 25.49 6.83 -4.45
N THR A 26 26.60 6.43 -3.84
CA THR A 26 27.82 7.23 -3.77
C THR A 26 28.42 7.47 -5.16
N ALA A 27 28.49 6.44 -6.01
CA ALA A 27 29.03 6.54 -7.37
C ALA A 27 28.20 7.50 -8.25
N ASN A 28 26.87 7.50 -8.08
CA ASN A 28 25.96 8.38 -8.81
C ASN A 28 25.73 9.73 -8.11
N LYS A 29 26.32 9.93 -6.91
CA LYS A 29 26.18 11.15 -6.10
C LYS A 29 24.71 11.51 -5.83
N VAL A 30 23.87 10.52 -5.51
CA VAL A 30 22.47 10.67 -5.11
C VAL A 30 22.29 10.18 -3.68
N SER A 31 21.29 10.71 -2.98
CA SER A 31 20.88 10.22 -1.66
C SER A 31 19.57 9.45 -1.76
N LEU A 32 19.44 8.39 -0.96
CA LEU A 32 18.21 7.62 -0.83
C LEU A 32 17.84 7.45 0.64
N SER A 33 16.61 7.79 0.97
CA SER A 33 16.01 7.50 2.27
C SER A 33 14.74 6.67 2.10
N ILE A 34 14.51 5.75 3.02
CA ILE A 34 13.31 4.91 3.06
C ILE A 34 12.38 5.42 4.16
N LYS A 35 11.17 5.82 3.79
CA LYS A 35 10.08 6.07 4.73
C LYS A 35 9.51 4.73 5.19
N ARG A 36 9.77 4.36 6.44
CA ARG A 36 9.54 3.04 7.01
C ARG A 36 8.11 2.88 7.53
N ASP A 37 7.12 3.04 6.63
CA ASP A 37 5.72 2.81 6.97
C ASP A 37 5.45 1.34 7.38
N ASP A 38 6.32 0.41 6.99
CA ASP A 38 6.29 -0.97 7.46
C ASP A 38 6.41 -1.12 8.99
N LEU A 39 6.97 -0.11 9.67
CA LEU A 39 7.16 -0.08 11.13
C LEU A 39 6.06 0.66 11.88
N ILE A 40 5.05 1.22 11.18
CA ILE A 40 4.01 2.05 11.80
C ILE A 40 3.12 1.27 12.78
N HIS A 41 2.90 0.00 12.50
CA HIS A 41 2.15 -0.92 13.37
C HIS A 41 2.51 -2.39 13.01
N PRO A 42 2.64 -3.29 13.98
CA PRO A 42 3.12 -4.65 13.73
C PRO A 42 2.21 -5.49 12.82
N THR A 43 0.90 -5.29 12.84
CA THR A 43 -0.07 -6.11 12.06
C THR A 43 -0.81 -5.33 10.99
N ILE A 44 -1.11 -4.03 11.22
CA ILE A 44 -1.78 -3.15 10.25
C ILE A 44 -0.71 -2.25 9.64
N SER A 45 0.32 -2.84 9.04
CA SER A 45 1.51 -2.11 8.64
C SER A 45 1.36 -1.37 7.31
N GLY A 46 2.22 -0.39 7.13
CA GLY A 46 2.42 0.28 5.86
C GLY A 46 1.23 1.11 5.39
N ASN A 47 1.10 1.20 4.08
CA ASN A 47 0.04 1.97 3.44
C ASN A 47 -1.38 1.52 3.81
N LYS A 48 -1.56 0.31 4.37
CA LYS A 48 -2.88 -0.17 4.77
C LYS A 48 -3.35 0.52 6.04
N TRP A 49 -2.45 0.78 6.99
CA TRP A 49 -2.75 1.63 8.13
C TRP A 49 -3.23 3.01 7.68
N ARG A 50 -2.44 3.69 6.84
CA ARG A 50 -2.77 5.03 6.31
C ARG A 50 -4.17 5.06 5.69
N LYS A 51 -4.48 4.09 4.84
CA LYS A 51 -5.75 4.01 4.14
C LYS A 51 -6.93 3.64 5.03
N LEU A 52 -6.73 2.80 6.04
CA LEU A 52 -7.80 2.36 6.92
C LEU A 52 -8.13 3.39 8.01
N LYS A 53 -7.19 4.18 8.47
CA LYS A 53 -7.34 5.12 9.59
C LYS A 53 -8.63 5.94 9.51
N TYR A 54 -8.81 6.72 8.45
CA TYR A 54 -9.98 7.59 8.31
C TYR A 54 -11.25 6.82 7.92
N ASN A 55 -11.14 5.67 7.27
CA ASN A 55 -12.27 4.77 7.04
C ASN A 55 -12.84 4.22 8.36
N LEU A 56 -11.99 3.82 9.31
CA LEU A 56 -12.39 3.33 10.62
C LEU A 56 -13.02 4.46 11.46
N LEU A 57 -12.42 5.65 11.46
CA LEU A 57 -12.97 6.81 12.15
C LEU A 57 -14.33 7.21 11.57
N HIS A 58 -14.52 7.12 10.27
CA HIS A 58 -15.80 7.38 9.62
C HIS A 58 -16.85 6.35 10.02
N ALA A 59 -16.52 5.06 9.98
CA ALA A 59 -17.43 3.99 10.39
C ALA A 59 -17.86 4.15 11.86
N GLU A 60 -16.92 4.46 12.77
CA GLU A 60 -17.23 4.72 14.18
C GLU A 60 -18.15 5.93 14.34
N ALA A 61 -17.89 7.04 13.65
CA ALA A 61 -18.69 8.24 13.73
C ALA A 61 -20.14 8.04 13.23
N GLN A 62 -20.33 7.08 12.30
CA GLN A 62 -21.66 6.68 11.80
C GLN A 62 -22.33 5.57 12.67
N GLY A 63 -21.70 5.14 13.76
CA GLY A 63 -22.20 4.04 14.59
C GLY A 63 -22.20 2.66 13.91
N ILE A 64 -21.47 2.54 12.80
CA ILE A 64 -21.34 1.27 12.05
C ILE A 64 -20.40 0.34 12.80
N GLN A 65 -20.81 -0.93 12.95
CA GLN A 65 -20.03 -1.94 13.66
C GLN A 65 -19.52 -3.06 12.77
N GLN A 66 -19.85 -3.04 11.50
CA GLN A 66 -19.43 -4.06 10.53
C GLN A 66 -18.73 -3.43 9.32
N LEU A 67 -17.61 -4.03 8.93
CA LEU A 67 -16.82 -3.62 7.79
C LEU A 67 -16.85 -4.73 6.74
N LEU A 68 -16.94 -4.38 5.46
CA LEU A 68 -16.84 -5.31 4.35
C LEU A 68 -15.81 -4.79 3.35
N SER A 69 -14.98 -5.68 2.82
CA SER A 69 -14.09 -5.32 1.73
C SER A 69 -13.73 -6.49 0.83
N PHE A 70 -12.94 -6.23 -0.20
CA PHE A 70 -12.63 -7.12 -1.30
C PHE A 70 -11.13 -7.41 -1.37
N GLY A 71 -10.76 -8.65 -1.74
CA GLY A 71 -9.37 -9.00 -1.98
C GLY A 71 -9.17 -10.37 -2.61
N GLY A 72 -7.97 -10.64 -3.09
CA GLY A 72 -7.55 -11.99 -3.45
C GLY A 72 -7.07 -12.79 -2.23
N ALA A 73 -6.79 -14.06 -2.41
CA ALA A 73 -6.40 -15.00 -1.35
C ALA A 73 -5.16 -14.57 -0.54
N TYR A 74 -4.25 -13.82 -1.12
CA TYR A 74 -3.03 -13.30 -0.45
C TYR A 74 -3.05 -11.77 -0.34
N SER A 75 -4.23 -11.18 -0.12
CA SER A 75 -4.42 -9.73 -0.07
C SER A 75 -3.90 -9.12 1.23
N ASN A 76 -2.89 -8.25 1.13
CA ASN A 76 -2.41 -7.44 2.25
C ASN A 76 -3.50 -6.53 2.82
N HIS A 77 -4.48 -6.13 1.99
CA HIS A 77 -5.60 -5.31 2.43
C HIS A 77 -6.58 -6.10 3.30
N ILE A 78 -6.96 -7.32 2.89
CA ILE A 78 -7.83 -8.19 3.68
C ILE A 78 -7.17 -8.52 5.03
N HIS A 79 -5.90 -8.86 5.03
CA HIS A 79 -5.14 -9.10 6.26
C HIS A 79 -5.17 -7.89 7.20
N ALA A 80 -4.85 -6.70 6.69
CA ALA A 80 -4.83 -5.47 7.47
C ALA A 80 -6.23 -5.06 7.98
N LEU A 81 -7.27 -5.25 7.16
CA LEU A 81 -8.65 -4.98 7.56
C LEU A 81 -9.10 -5.91 8.67
N ALA A 82 -8.78 -7.22 8.58
CA ALA A 82 -9.10 -8.19 9.62
C ALA A 82 -8.41 -7.84 10.95
N ALA A 83 -7.13 -7.51 10.91
CA ALA A 83 -6.37 -7.07 12.08
C ALA A 83 -6.96 -5.79 12.68
N ALA A 84 -7.30 -4.80 11.85
CA ALA A 84 -7.92 -3.55 12.30
C ALA A 84 -9.30 -3.79 12.90
N ALA A 85 -10.13 -4.60 12.28
CA ALA A 85 -11.46 -4.93 12.82
C ALA A 85 -11.36 -5.61 14.19
N HIS A 86 -10.44 -6.57 14.33
CA HIS A 86 -10.17 -7.23 15.62
C HIS A 86 -9.71 -6.21 16.68
N LEU A 87 -8.75 -5.36 16.34
CA LEU A 87 -8.17 -4.38 17.26
C LEU A 87 -9.18 -3.33 17.74
N PHE A 88 -10.08 -2.88 16.85
CA PHE A 88 -11.03 -1.81 17.11
C PHE A 88 -12.47 -2.31 17.36
N ASN A 89 -12.67 -3.62 17.56
CA ASN A 89 -13.96 -4.27 17.86
C ASN A 89 -15.02 -4.08 16.76
N PHE A 90 -14.62 -4.05 15.50
CA PHE A 90 -15.54 -4.19 14.38
C PHE A 90 -15.73 -5.66 14.01
N LYS A 91 -16.89 -6.02 13.50
CA LYS A 91 -17.07 -7.24 12.72
C LYS A 91 -16.50 -7.01 11.32
N ALA A 92 -15.97 -8.03 10.68
CA ALA A 92 -15.43 -7.89 9.33
C ALA A 92 -15.86 -9.04 8.42
N THR A 93 -16.17 -8.71 7.17
CA THR A 93 -16.42 -9.66 6.09
C THR A 93 -15.47 -9.37 4.93
N GLY A 94 -14.77 -10.39 4.46
CA GLY A 94 -13.93 -10.34 3.27
C GLY A 94 -14.57 -11.04 2.10
N ILE A 95 -14.87 -10.32 1.02
CA ILE A 95 -15.27 -10.91 -0.27
C ILE A 95 -14.00 -11.32 -1.01
N ILE A 96 -13.75 -12.63 -1.06
CA ILE A 96 -12.49 -13.20 -1.51
C ILE A 96 -12.61 -13.72 -2.94
N ARG A 97 -11.77 -13.20 -3.84
CA ARG A 97 -11.65 -13.73 -5.20
C ARG A 97 -10.88 -15.04 -5.15
N GLY A 98 -11.56 -16.15 -5.31
CA GLY A 98 -10.95 -17.48 -5.32
C GLY A 98 -11.89 -18.54 -4.80
N GLU A 99 -11.35 -19.71 -4.55
CA GLU A 99 -12.04 -20.89 -4.08
C GLU A 99 -11.83 -21.11 -2.58
N ALA A 100 -12.77 -21.81 -1.93
CA ALA A 100 -12.78 -21.99 -0.47
C ALA A 100 -11.51 -22.65 0.09
N HIS A 101 -10.81 -23.48 -0.71
CA HIS A 101 -9.58 -24.11 -0.28
C HIS A 101 -8.45 -23.09 0.07
N TYR A 102 -8.51 -21.86 -0.44
CA TYR A 102 -7.55 -20.80 -0.06
C TYR A 102 -7.73 -20.33 1.39
N ALA A 103 -8.82 -20.69 2.07
CA ALA A 103 -9.03 -20.29 3.47
C ALA A 103 -7.92 -20.75 4.43
N THR A 104 -7.19 -21.81 4.07
CA THR A 104 -6.10 -22.37 4.88
C THR A 104 -4.74 -21.71 4.65
N ASN A 105 -4.61 -20.80 3.68
CA ASN A 105 -3.34 -20.10 3.47
C ASN A 105 -3.01 -19.15 4.63
N PRO A 106 -1.73 -18.76 4.83
CA PRO A 106 -1.32 -17.95 5.98
C PRO A 106 -2.09 -16.61 6.13
N THR A 107 -2.43 -15.97 5.01
CA THR A 107 -3.13 -14.67 5.01
C THR A 107 -4.58 -14.80 5.47
N LEU A 108 -5.35 -15.72 4.87
CA LEU A 108 -6.77 -15.88 5.15
C LEU A 108 -7.03 -16.62 6.46
N SER A 109 -6.21 -17.63 6.78
CA SER A 109 -6.24 -18.33 8.07
C SER A 109 -6.05 -17.34 9.22
N GLN A 110 -5.08 -16.43 9.11
CA GLN A 110 -4.86 -15.39 10.11
C GLN A 110 -6.04 -14.40 10.17
N ALA A 111 -6.62 -14.01 9.03
CA ALA A 111 -7.78 -13.14 9.00
C ALA A 111 -8.99 -13.77 9.71
N GLN A 112 -9.23 -15.07 9.51
CA GLN A 112 -10.26 -15.83 10.23
C GLN A 112 -9.97 -15.93 11.73
N ALA A 113 -8.71 -16.14 12.12
CA ALA A 113 -8.32 -16.16 13.53
C ALA A 113 -8.62 -14.84 14.25
N TRP A 114 -8.62 -13.72 13.53
CA TRP A 114 -9.05 -12.40 14.01
C TRP A 114 -10.57 -12.17 13.90
N GLY A 115 -11.34 -13.18 13.53
CA GLY A 115 -12.80 -13.14 13.49
C GLY A 115 -13.40 -12.65 12.17
N MET A 116 -12.59 -12.47 11.09
CA MET A 116 -13.14 -12.10 9.79
C MET A 116 -13.91 -13.27 9.17
N GLN A 117 -15.12 -13.00 8.69
CA GLN A 117 -15.88 -13.92 7.88
C GLN A 117 -15.39 -13.85 6.42
N LEU A 118 -15.17 -15.01 5.79
CA LEU A 118 -14.72 -15.10 4.41
C LEU A 118 -15.88 -15.56 3.52
N GLN A 119 -16.16 -14.78 2.48
CA GLN A 119 -17.12 -15.12 1.44
C GLN A 119 -16.37 -15.26 0.12
N PHE A 120 -16.30 -16.48 -0.42
CA PHE A 120 -15.59 -16.74 -1.67
C PHE A 120 -16.50 -16.50 -2.86
N VAL A 121 -15.96 -15.80 -3.86
CA VAL A 121 -16.65 -15.54 -5.13
C VAL A 121 -15.73 -15.84 -6.31
N ASP A 122 -16.32 -16.28 -7.41
CA ASP A 122 -15.58 -16.50 -8.65
C ASP A 122 -15.08 -15.19 -9.29
N ARG A 123 -14.21 -15.31 -10.30
CA ARG A 123 -13.59 -14.16 -10.97
C ARG A 123 -14.60 -13.27 -11.70
N LYS A 124 -15.72 -13.85 -12.19
CA LYS A 124 -16.76 -13.09 -12.92
C LYS A 124 -17.54 -12.22 -11.93
N THR A 125 -18.00 -12.78 -10.85
CA THR A 125 -18.68 -12.08 -9.75
C THR A 125 -17.75 -11.01 -9.14
N TYR A 126 -16.50 -11.35 -8.89
CA TYR A 126 -15.54 -10.40 -8.30
C TYR A 126 -15.30 -9.15 -9.17
N ARG A 127 -15.45 -9.24 -10.51
CA ARG A 127 -15.33 -8.08 -11.40
C ARG A 127 -16.43 -7.04 -11.18
N LEU A 128 -17.54 -7.42 -10.58
CA LEU A 128 -18.67 -6.54 -10.28
C LEU A 128 -18.48 -5.66 -9.04
N LYS A 129 -17.40 -5.85 -8.27
CA LYS A 129 -17.13 -5.22 -6.98
C LYS A 129 -17.20 -3.68 -6.92
N ALA A 130 -17.14 -3.00 -8.08
CA ALA A 130 -17.29 -1.55 -8.19
C ALA A 130 -18.61 -1.15 -8.87
N GLN A 131 -19.45 -2.09 -9.28
CA GLN A 131 -20.74 -1.80 -9.90
C GLN A 131 -21.80 -1.50 -8.85
N GLN A 132 -22.56 -0.44 -9.08
CA GLN A 132 -23.53 0.05 -8.10
C GLN A 132 -24.57 -0.99 -7.71
N ASP A 133 -25.08 -1.78 -8.68
CA ASP A 133 -26.08 -2.80 -8.42
C ASP A 133 -25.56 -3.90 -7.49
N PHE A 134 -24.28 -4.32 -7.70
CA PHE A 134 -23.64 -5.31 -6.85
C PHE A 134 -23.38 -4.76 -5.43
N LEU A 135 -22.96 -3.52 -5.32
CA LEU A 135 -22.77 -2.86 -4.02
C LEU A 135 -24.11 -2.69 -3.28
N THR A 136 -25.18 -2.35 -4.01
CA THR A 136 -26.55 -2.27 -3.44
C THR A 136 -27.00 -3.62 -2.92
N GLN A 137 -26.79 -4.69 -3.69
CA GLN A 137 -27.11 -6.05 -3.26
C GLN A 137 -26.33 -6.42 -1.98
N LEU A 138 -25.02 -6.16 -1.93
CA LEU A 138 -24.22 -6.42 -0.73
C LEU A 138 -24.69 -5.61 0.48
N THR A 139 -25.16 -4.39 0.28
CA THR A 139 -25.71 -3.56 1.37
C THR A 139 -27.01 -4.16 1.93
N LEU A 140 -27.85 -4.78 1.07
CA LEU A 140 -29.05 -5.47 1.50
C LEU A 140 -28.74 -6.78 2.24
N GLU A 141 -27.74 -7.53 1.75
CA GLU A 141 -27.29 -8.78 2.38
C GLU A 141 -26.56 -8.55 3.72
N HIS A 142 -25.90 -7.39 3.85
CA HIS A 142 -25.10 -7.00 5.02
C HIS A 142 -25.57 -5.65 5.58
N PRO A 143 -26.73 -5.58 6.27
CA PRO A 143 -27.23 -4.31 6.83
C PRO A 143 -26.27 -3.74 7.87
N ASN A 144 -26.25 -2.42 8.01
CA ASN A 144 -25.35 -1.66 8.91
C ASN A 144 -23.85 -1.94 8.68
N THR A 145 -23.47 -2.16 7.44
CA THR A 145 -22.09 -2.44 7.05
C THR A 145 -21.50 -1.28 6.25
N TYR A 146 -20.27 -0.88 6.58
CA TYR A 146 -19.49 0.03 5.78
C TYR A 146 -18.63 -0.75 4.78
N ILE A 147 -18.88 -0.53 3.48
CA ILE A 147 -18.13 -1.16 2.39
C ILE A 147 -16.91 -0.33 2.07
N ILE A 148 -15.73 -0.90 2.30
CA ILE A 148 -14.44 -0.30 1.95
C ILE A 148 -14.01 -0.88 0.59
N PRO A 149 -13.69 -0.08 -0.43
CA PRO A 149 -13.27 -0.57 -1.74
C PRO A 149 -12.03 -1.45 -1.69
N GLU A 150 -11.79 -2.24 -2.76
CA GLU A 150 -10.58 -3.07 -2.89
C GLU A 150 -9.30 -2.26 -2.68
N GLY A 151 -8.39 -2.79 -1.87
CA GLY A 151 -7.15 -2.11 -1.51
C GLY A 151 -7.32 -0.90 -0.60
N GLY A 152 -8.54 -0.63 -0.12
CA GLY A 152 -8.88 0.50 0.75
C GLY A 152 -8.87 1.86 0.02
N THR A 153 -9.07 1.90 -1.29
CA THR A 153 -8.87 3.12 -2.10
C THR A 153 -10.17 3.92 -2.23
N ASN A 154 -10.24 5.05 -1.53
CA ASN A 154 -11.31 6.05 -1.60
C ASN A 154 -10.78 7.41 -1.10
N ALA A 155 -11.62 8.44 -1.07
CA ALA A 155 -11.23 9.79 -0.63
C ALA A 155 -10.69 9.82 0.81
N LEU A 156 -11.25 9.02 1.73
CA LEU A 156 -10.75 8.93 3.11
C LEU A 156 -9.35 8.30 3.19
N ALA A 157 -9.05 7.36 2.30
CA ALA A 157 -7.73 6.76 2.20
C ALA A 157 -6.68 7.77 1.70
N ILE A 158 -7.07 8.67 0.80
CA ILE A 158 -6.18 9.74 0.31
C ILE A 158 -5.73 10.61 1.48
N LEU A 159 -6.65 11.08 2.32
CA LEU A 159 -6.34 11.87 3.50
C LEU A 159 -5.31 11.19 4.43
N GLY A 160 -5.43 9.89 4.64
CA GLY A 160 -4.49 9.17 5.50
C GLY A 160 -3.11 8.96 4.87
N VAL A 161 -3.02 8.88 3.55
CA VAL A 161 -1.73 8.77 2.84
C VAL A 161 -1.06 10.13 2.68
N GLU A 162 -1.81 11.24 2.58
CA GLU A 162 -1.26 12.60 2.59
C GLU A 162 -0.32 12.84 3.78
N GLU A 163 -0.66 12.30 4.94
CA GLU A 163 0.16 12.40 6.16
C GLU A 163 1.61 11.91 5.97
N VAL A 164 1.86 11.02 5.01
CA VAL A 164 3.23 10.57 4.69
C VAL A 164 4.09 11.75 4.24
N VAL A 165 3.55 12.61 3.36
CA VAL A 165 4.30 13.75 2.84
C VAL A 165 4.40 14.87 3.87
N GLU A 166 3.36 15.08 4.67
CA GLU A 166 3.41 16.00 5.81
C GLU A 166 4.52 15.58 6.80
N GLU A 167 4.57 14.29 7.19
CA GLU A 167 5.63 13.76 8.05
C GLU A 167 7.02 13.92 7.41
N LEU A 168 7.16 13.63 6.11
CA LEU A 168 8.41 13.78 5.39
C LEU A 168 8.89 15.23 5.37
N SER A 169 7.99 16.21 5.20
CA SER A 169 8.34 17.63 5.22
C SER A 169 8.91 18.09 6.57
N LEU A 170 8.55 17.40 7.66
CA LEU A 170 9.07 17.64 9.00
C LEU A 170 10.34 16.84 9.32
N GLN A 171 10.53 15.68 8.68
CA GLN A 171 11.66 14.77 8.92
C GLN A 171 12.88 15.06 8.05
N MET A 172 12.67 15.67 6.88
CA MET A 172 13.73 15.94 5.91
C MET A 172 14.25 17.37 6.07
N PRO A 173 15.56 17.56 6.32
CA PRO A 173 16.18 18.90 6.35
C PRO A 173 16.34 19.52 4.97
N GLN A 174 16.35 18.69 3.93
CA GLN A 174 16.50 19.08 2.52
C GLN A 174 15.23 18.79 1.73
N PRO A 175 14.92 19.55 0.68
CA PRO A 175 13.81 19.24 -0.22
C PRO A 175 13.91 17.84 -0.80
N ILE A 176 12.76 17.22 -1.02
CA ILE A 176 12.64 15.92 -1.69
C ILE A 176 12.49 16.19 -3.19
N ASP A 177 13.44 15.71 -3.99
CA ASP A 177 13.36 15.86 -5.46
C ASP A 177 12.45 14.79 -6.06
N HIS A 178 12.58 13.53 -5.58
CA HIS A 178 11.82 12.40 -6.09
C HIS A 178 11.25 11.55 -4.95
N LEU A 179 9.95 11.25 -5.02
CA LEU A 179 9.23 10.41 -4.07
C LEU A 179 8.65 9.18 -4.78
N PHE A 180 9.08 7.98 -4.37
CA PHE A 180 8.72 6.71 -5.01
C PHE A 180 7.76 5.87 -4.17
N THR A 181 6.80 5.23 -4.83
CA THR A 181 5.93 4.21 -4.21
C THR A 181 5.59 3.08 -5.18
N ALA A 182 5.34 1.89 -4.64
CA ALA A 182 4.74 0.79 -5.38
C ALA A 182 3.24 1.04 -5.61
N THR A 183 2.74 0.77 -6.81
CA THR A 183 1.38 1.09 -7.22
C THR A 183 0.62 -0.16 -7.67
N GLY A 184 -0.45 -0.50 -6.94
CA GLY A 184 -1.42 -1.55 -7.29
C GLY A 184 -2.80 -0.99 -7.62
N SER A 185 -3.47 -0.33 -6.66
CA SER A 185 -4.82 0.24 -6.79
C SER A 185 -4.84 1.78 -6.87
N ALA A 186 -3.75 2.41 -7.25
CA ALA A 186 -3.52 3.85 -7.30
C ALA A 186 -3.62 4.62 -5.96
N GLY A 187 -4.39 4.17 -4.97
CA GLY A 187 -4.70 4.97 -3.77
C GLY A 187 -3.49 5.47 -2.99
N THR A 188 -2.37 4.73 -2.92
CA THR A 188 -1.16 5.23 -2.26
C THR A 188 -0.48 6.31 -3.12
N LEU A 189 -0.33 6.07 -4.41
CA LEU A 189 0.22 7.07 -5.33
C LEU A 189 -0.61 8.35 -5.31
N SER A 190 -1.94 8.24 -5.40
CA SER A 190 -2.85 9.39 -5.34
C SER A 190 -2.73 10.18 -4.03
N GLY A 191 -2.63 9.49 -2.89
CA GLY A 191 -2.44 10.17 -1.59
C GLY A 191 -1.09 10.87 -1.48
N LEU A 192 -0.01 10.28 -2.03
CA LEU A 192 1.30 10.94 -2.08
C LEU A 192 1.29 12.16 -3.03
N ILE A 193 0.59 12.08 -4.18
CA ILE A 193 0.37 13.21 -5.08
C ILE A 193 -0.37 14.34 -4.34
N SER A 194 -1.49 14.02 -3.69
CA SER A 194 -2.28 15.00 -2.92
C SER A 194 -1.47 15.61 -1.77
N GLY A 195 -0.70 14.81 -1.05
CA GLY A 195 0.20 15.29 -0.01
C GLY A 195 1.31 16.17 -0.55
N ALA A 196 1.89 15.83 -1.71
CA ALA A 196 2.95 16.62 -2.34
C ALA A 196 2.44 17.99 -2.81
N ILE A 197 1.22 18.07 -3.35
CA ILE A 197 0.58 19.35 -3.69
C ILE A 197 0.54 20.29 -2.48
N LYS A 198 0.28 19.76 -1.29
CA LYS A 198 0.13 20.55 -0.06
C LYS A 198 1.44 20.89 0.62
N HIS A 199 2.37 19.94 0.69
CA HIS A 199 3.54 20.02 1.57
C HIS A 199 4.88 20.00 0.84
N SER A 200 4.94 19.60 -0.44
CA SER A 200 6.19 19.51 -1.20
C SER A 200 5.97 19.66 -2.70
N PRO A 201 5.47 20.82 -3.17
CA PRO A 201 4.97 21.00 -4.55
C PRO A 201 6.03 20.87 -5.64
N ASN A 202 7.31 20.93 -5.29
CA ASN A 202 8.41 20.75 -6.23
C ASN A 202 8.86 19.28 -6.37
N THR A 203 8.35 18.38 -5.51
CA THR A 203 8.68 16.96 -5.55
C THR A 203 8.04 16.28 -6.77
N LYS A 204 8.83 15.52 -7.52
CA LYS A 204 8.30 14.62 -8.53
C LYS A 204 7.89 13.29 -7.89
N VAL A 205 6.61 12.92 -8.03
CA VAL A 205 6.05 11.69 -7.43
C VAL A 205 6.04 10.56 -8.46
N HIS A 206 6.63 9.41 -8.11
CA HIS A 206 6.75 8.26 -8.98
C HIS A 206 5.97 7.06 -8.44
N GLY A 207 5.07 6.52 -9.26
CA GLY A 207 4.43 5.24 -9.01
C GLY A 207 5.05 4.13 -9.86
N ILE A 208 5.52 3.05 -9.24
CA ILE A 208 5.96 1.85 -9.96
C ILE A 208 4.82 0.85 -9.98
N ALA A 209 4.20 0.65 -11.13
CA ALA A 209 3.09 -0.28 -11.29
C ALA A 209 3.56 -1.74 -11.15
N VAL A 210 2.95 -2.47 -10.23
CA VAL A 210 3.27 -3.90 -10.00
C VAL A 210 2.40 -4.84 -10.84
N LEU A 211 1.49 -4.28 -11.64
CA LEU A 211 0.52 -4.96 -12.49
C LEU A 211 0.91 -4.85 -13.95
N LYS A 212 0.61 -5.88 -14.75
CA LYS A 212 0.56 -5.73 -16.22
C LYS A 212 -0.65 -4.89 -16.63
N LYS A 213 -0.52 -4.14 -17.73
CA LYS A 213 -1.61 -3.32 -18.29
C LYS A 213 -2.18 -2.32 -17.27
N ALA A 214 -1.30 -1.64 -16.56
CA ALA A 214 -1.64 -0.69 -15.49
C ALA A 214 -1.90 0.74 -16.00
N GLU A 215 -1.90 0.97 -17.31
CA GLU A 215 -2.05 2.29 -17.94
C GLU A 215 -3.37 2.98 -17.55
N TYR A 216 -4.42 2.20 -17.28
CA TYR A 216 -5.73 2.70 -16.84
C TYR A 216 -5.65 3.48 -15.51
N LEU A 217 -4.64 3.20 -14.69
CA LEU A 217 -4.44 3.92 -13.43
C LEU A 217 -4.14 5.41 -13.63
N LYS A 218 -3.64 5.79 -14.83
CA LYS A 218 -3.45 7.20 -15.19
C LYS A 218 -4.76 7.99 -15.25
N GLN A 219 -5.88 7.29 -15.50
CA GLN A 219 -7.21 7.87 -15.50
C GLN A 219 -7.82 7.88 -14.10
N VAL A 220 -7.55 6.85 -13.29
CA VAL A 220 -8.05 6.72 -11.91
C VAL A 220 -7.43 7.79 -10.98
N ILE A 221 -6.18 8.17 -11.19
CA ILE A 221 -5.48 9.13 -10.31
C ILE A 221 -6.16 10.51 -10.33
N PRO A 222 -6.47 11.15 -11.48
CA PRO A 222 -7.20 12.41 -11.52
C PRO A 222 -8.62 12.34 -10.94
N GLU A 223 -9.29 11.18 -11.02
CA GLU A 223 -10.60 10.98 -10.38
C GLU A 223 -10.49 11.04 -8.83
N LEU A 224 -9.39 10.56 -8.28
CA LEU A 224 -9.10 10.58 -6.84
C LEU A 224 -8.51 11.92 -6.36
N VAL A 225 -7.77 12.60 -7.23
CA VAL A 225 -7.07 13.87 -6.96
C VAL A 225 -7.29 14.81 -8.15
N PRO A 226 -8.40 15.56 -8.17
CA PRO A 226 -8.79 16.38 -9.33
C PRO A 226 -7.76 17.41 -9.80
N ASN A 227 -6.84 17.83 -8.93
CA ASN A 227 -5.75 18.76 -9.24
C ASN A 227 -4.38 18.08 -9.35
N ALA A 228 -4.33 16.79 -9.68
CA ALA A 228 -3.09 16.03 -9.80
C ALA A 228 -2.11 16.63 -10.84
N GLU A 229 -2.62 17.31 -11.87
CA GLU A 229 -1.81 17.99 -12.89
C GLU A 229 -1.03 19.20 -12.37
N SER A 230 -1.32 19.69 -11.16
CA SER A 230 -0.61 20.84 -10.55
C SER A 230 0.81 20.49 -10.09
N ILE A 231 1.16 19.21 -10.04
CA ILE A 231 2.52 18.76 -9.74
C ILE A 231 3.04 17.76 -10.76
N ASN A 232 4.35 17.55 -10.74
CA ASN A 232 4.98 16.55 -11.61
C ASN A 232 4.85 15.15 -11.00
N TRP A 233 4.11 14.26 -11.65
CA TRP A 233 4.04 12.86 -11.27
C TRP A 233 4.14 11.92 -12.48
N GLN A 234 4.57 10.69 -12.24
CA GLN A 234 4.75 9.71 -13.30
C GLN A 234 4.37 8.30 -12.82
N LEU A 235 3.60 7.58 -13.62
CA LEU A 235 3.34 6.16 -13.43
C LEU A 235 4.20 5.35 -14.42
N HIS A 236 5.12 4.56 -13.88
CA HIS A 236 5.98 3.64 -14.64
C HIS A 236 5.29 2.29 -14.75
N THR A 237 4.93 1.85 -15.94
CA THR A 237 4.18 0.62 -16.18
C THR A 237 5.04 -0.53 -16.71
N GLN A 238 6.31 -0.28 -16.98
CA GLN A 238 7.25 -1.27 -17.55
C GLN A 238 7.94 -2.16 -16.48
N PHE A 239 8.05 -1.72 -15.22
CA PHE A 239 8.83 -2.41 -14.18
C PHE A 239 8.03 -3.44 -13.36
N HIS A 240 6.99 -4.01 -13.92
CA HIS A 240 6.08 -4.93 -13.23
C HIS A 240 6.64 -6.35 -13.00
N GLU A 241 7.84 -6.70 -13.52
CA GLU A 241 8.50 -8.00 -13.34
C GLU A 241 7.57 -9.21 -13.63
N GLY A 242 6.92 -9.18 -14.79
CA GLY A 242 6.00 -10.26 -15.21
C GLY A 242 4.55 -10.09 -14.71
N GLY A 243 4.25 -9.09 -13.84
CA GLY A 243 2.92 -8.75 -13.32
C GLY A 243 2.73 -9.12 -11.86
N TYR A 244 1.50 -8.94 -11.39
CA TYR A 244 1.16 -9.16 -9.98
C TYR A 244 1.48 -10.59 -9.50
N GLY A 245 2.12 -10.70 -8.35
CA GLY A 245 2.48 -12.00 -7.75
C GLY A 245 3.55 -12.79 -8.50
N LYS A 246 4.15 -12.22 -9.56
CA LYS A 246 5.30 -12.82 -10.25
C LYS A 246 6.59 -12.28 -9.63
N VAL A 247 7.54 -13.20 -9.46
CA VAL A 247 8.87 -12.90 -8.91
C VAL A 247 9.89 -13.52 -9.85
N SER A 248 10.72 -12.70 -10.48
CA SER A 248 11.85 -13.17 -11.28
C SER A 248 13.03 -13.52 -10.36
N ALA A 249 13.94 -14.40 -10.83
CA ALA A 249 15.16 -14.74 -10.06
C ALA A 249 15.98 -13.48 -9.74
N LYS A 250 16.12 -12.54 -10.69
CA LYS A 250 16.82 -11.27 -10.50
C LYS A 250 16.18 -10.41 -9.40
N LEU A 251 14.84 -10.32 -9.39
CA LEU A 251 14.12 -9.57 -8.36
C LEU A 251 14.28 -10.22 -6.99
N ALA A 252 14.21 -11.56 -6.90
CA ALA A 252 14.41 -12.28 -5.64
C ALA A 252 15.82 -12.06 -5.09
N GLU A 253 16.84 -12.19 -5.94
CA GLU A 253 18.23 -11.93 -5.59
C GLU A 253 18.43 -10.48 -5.14
N PHE A 254 17.90 -9.50 -5.86
CA PHE A 254 17.95 -8.09 -5.47
C PHE A 254 17.34 -7.87 -4.08
N CYS A 255 16.16 -8.44 -3.80
CA CYS A 255 15.52 -8.28 -2.50
C CYS A 255 16.36 -8.85 -1.36
N GLN A 256 17.00 -10.00 -1.57
CA GLN A 256 17.91 -10.60 -0.58
C GLN A 256 19.15 -9.74 -0.36
N GLN A 257 19.81 -9.30 -1.43
CA GLN A 257 21.00 -8.46 -1.37
C GLN A 257 20.68 -7.11 -0.71
N PHE A 258 19.58 -6.44 -1.11
CA PHE A 258 19.14 -5.19 -0.51
C PHE A 258 18.90 -5.34 1.00
N THR A 259 18.14 -6.37 1.39
CA THR A 259 17.89 -6.66 2.82
C THR A 259 19.18 -6.90 3.60
N THR A 260 20.12 -7.67 3.04
CA THR A 260 21.39 -7.97 3.68
C THR A 260 22.26 -6.71 3.88
N HIS A 261 22.34 -5.86 2.86
CA HIS A 261 23.18 -4.65 2.91
C HIS A 261 22.60 -3.55 3.80
N THR A 262 21.26 -3.36 3.75
CA THR A 262 20.62 -2.21 4.38
C THR A 262 19.96 -2.54 5.72
N GLN A 263 19.80 -3.82 6.04
CA GLN A 263 19.02 -4.35 7.16
C GLN A 263 17.53 -3.91 7.09
N ILE A 264 17.05 -3.53 5.89
CA ILE A 264 15.66 -3.20 5.61
C ILE A 264 15.03 -4.39 4.89
N PRO A 265 14.18 -5.20 5.57
CA PRO A 265 13.51 -6.31 4.90
C PRO A 265 12.51 -5.78 3.88
N ILE A 266 12.49 -6.35 2.68
CA ILE A 266 11.54 -6.02 1.62
C ILE A 266 10.93 -7.28 1.02
N GLU A 267 9.69 -7.16 0.55
CA GLU A 267 8.99 -8.25 -0.14
C GLU A 267 8.96 -8.01 -1.66
N PRO A 268 8.98 -9.05 -2.49
CA PRO A 268 9.19 -8.90 -3.94
C PRO A 268 7.93 -8.56 -4.75
N ILE A 269 6.76 -8.32 -4.12
CA ILE A 269 5.51 -8.07 -4.86
C ILE A 269 5.28 -6.57 -5.10
N TYR A 270 5.59 -5.74 -4.10
CA TYR A 270 5.37 -4.30 -4.10
C TYR A 270 6.67 -3.53 -3.89
N THR A 271 7.14 -3.44 -2.65
CA THR A 271 8.31 -2.63 -2.27
C THR A 271 9.58 -3.10 -3.00
N GLY A 272 9.76 -4.40 -3.14
CA GLY A 272 10.90 -4.96 -3.87
C GLY A 272 10.91 -4.55 -5.35
N LYS A 273 9.75 -4.61 -6.04
CA LYS A 273 9.68 -4.14 -7.44
C LYS A 273 9.95 -2.65 -7.58
N MET A 274 9.42 -1.86 -6.67
CA MET A 274 9.64 -0.42 -6.66
C MET A 274 11.12 -0.08 -6.48
N LEU A 275 11.77 -0.68 -5.49
CA LEU A 275 13.19 -0.46 -5.25
C LEU A 275 14.06 -1.04 -6.36
N PHE A 276 13.71 -2.19 -6.93
CA PHE A 276 14.42 -2.75 -8.06
C PHE A 276 14.38 -1.85 -9.30
N ALA A 277 13.20 -1.27 -9.59
CA ALA A 277 13.06 -0.27 -10.64
C ALA A 277 13.91 0.98 -10.36
N LEU A 278 13.83 1.52 -9.14
CA LEU A 278 14.62 2.68 -8.73
C LEU A 278 16.13 2.40 -8.85
N TRP A 279 16.56 1.19 -8.48
CA TRP A 279 17.96 0.78 -8.61
C TRP A 279 18.43 0.81 -10.06
N GLN A 280 17.63 0.26 -10.99
CA GLN A 280 17.92 0.30 -12.43
C GLN A 280 17.99 1.74 -12.96
N MET A 281 17.08 2.62 -12.52
CA MET A 281 17.07 4.03 -12.91
C MET A 281 18.33 4.76 -12.42
N ILE A 282 18.80 4.45 -11.20
CA ILE A 282 20.05 5.01 -10.66
C ILE A 282 21.26 4.49 -11.46
N GLU A 283 21.33 3.18 -11.75
CA GLU A 283 22.40 2.58 -12.56
C GLU A 283 22.46 3.18 -13.97
N GLN A 284 21.33 3.56 -14.54
CA GLN A 284 21.22 4.21 -15.85
C GLN A 284 21.54 5.72 -15.82
N GLY A 285 21.79 6.28 -14.63
CA GLY A 285 22.11 7.71 -14.48
C GLY A 285 20.92 8.64 -14.74
N GLU A 286 19.68 8.20 -14.47
CA GLU A 286 18.46 9.01 -14.70
C GLU A 286 18.32 10.20 -13.74
N PHE A 287 19.15 10.28 -12.70
CA PHE A 287 19.08 11.34 -11.69
C PHE A 287 20.30 12.26 -11.75
N ALA A 288 20.08 13.55 -11.62
CA ALA A 288 21.16 14.53 -11.50
C ALA A 288 21.97 14.31 -10.20
N GLN A 289 23.24 14.71 -10.21
CA GLN A 289 24.08 14.67 -9.01
C GLN A 289 23.49 15.61 -7.93
N GLY A 290 23.48 15.16 -6.69
CA GLY A 290 22.91 15.89 -5.55
C GLY A 290 21.41 15.62 -5.33
N THR A 291 20.76 14.82 -6.18
CA THR A 291 19.33 14.48 -6.06
C THR A 291 19.02 13.76 -4.75
N ASN A 292 17.98 14.24 -4.04
CA ASN A 292 17.42 13.61 -2.84
C ASN A 292 16.19 12.75 -3.18
N ILE A 293 16.31 11.45 -3.01
CA ILE A 293 15.27 10.47 -3.32
C ILE A 293 14.69 9.90 -2.03
N VAL A 294 13.37 9.82 -1.96
CA VAL A 294 12.66 9.09 -0.91
C VAL A 294 11.84 7.98 -1.52
N ALA A 295 11.92 6.78 -0.94
CA ALA A 295 11.07 5.66 -1.31
C ALA A 295 10.22 5.23 -0.11
N VAL A 296 8.90 5.03 -0.33
CA VAL A 296 7.98 4.63 0.72
C VAL A 296 7.93 3.11 0.81
N HIS A 297 8.37 2.56 1.93
CA HIS A 297 8.20 1.14 2.24
C HIS A 297 6.75 0.90 2.68
N THR A 298 5.93 0.43 1.76
CA THR A 298 4.48 0.29 1.95
C THR A 298 4.04 -0.91 2.81
N GLY A 299 4.97 -1.58 3.49
CA GLY A 299 4.70 -2.78 4.27
C GLY A 299 4.56 -4.03 3.40
N GLY A 300 3.69 -4.96 3.81
CA GLY A 300 3.43 -6.17 3.03
C GLY A 300 4.30 -7.37 3.41
N LEU A 301 5.17 -7.25 4.40
CA LEU A 301 6.11 -8.31 4.81
C LEU A 301 5.42 -9.60 5.27
N GLN A 302 4.18 -9.53 5.80
CA GLN A 302 3.37 -10.70 6.13
C GLN A 302 3.07 -11.58 4.90
N GLY A 303 3.10 -11.01 3.69
CA GLY A 303 2.96 -11.74 2.42
C GLY A 303 4.11 -12.70 2.12
N LEU A 304 5.27 -12.54 2.76
CA LEU A 304 6.42 -13.44 2.60
C LEU A 304 6.08 -14.89 3.00
N ALA A 305 5.24 -15.09 4.02
CA ALA A 305 4.80 -16.43 4.42
C ALA A 305 4.09 -17.16 3.27
N GLY A 306 3.17 -16.47 2.57
CA GLY A 306 2.49 -17.05 1.41
C GLY A 306 3.40 -17.25 0.19
N LEU A 307 4.44 -16.45 0.03
CA LEU A 307 5.44 -16.66 -1.05
C LEU A 307 6.32 -17.88 -0.77
N LYS A 308 6.74 -18.09 0.49
CA LYS A 308 7.48 -19.29 0.91
C LYS A 308 6.65 -20.55 0.71
N GLU A 309 5.37 -20.54 1.13
CA GLU A 309 4.45 -21.65 0.88
C GLU A 309 4.33 -22.00 -0.60
N GLN A 310 4.31 -20.98 -1.47
CA GLN A 310 4.26 -21.15 -2.93
C GLN A 310 5.62 -21.42 -3.57
N GLN A 311 6.70 -21.54 -2.81
CA GLN A 311 8.09 -21.70 -3.27
C GLN A 311 8.52 -20.61 -4.28
N LYS A 312 8.08 -19.37 -4.07
CA LYS A 312 8.36 -18.23 -4.97
C LYS A 312 9.44 -17.29 -4.44
N PHE A 313 9.80 -17.43 -3.14
CA PHE A 313 10.79 -16.57 -2.49
C PHE A 313 11.41 -17.23 -1.26
#